data_0b0613abb9678901910209fdae4effb4
#
_entry.id   0b0613abb9678901910209fdae4effb4
#
_cell.length_a   1.000
_cell.length_b   1.000
_cell.length_c   1.000
_cell.angle_alpha   90.00
_cell.angle_beta   90.00
_cell.angle_gamma   90.00
#
_symmetry.space_group_name_H-M   'P 1'
#
loop_
_entity.id
_entity.type
_entity.pdbx_description
1 polymer ?
#
loop_
_entity_poly.entity_id
_entity_poly.type
_entity_poly.pdbx_seq_one_letter_code
_entity_poly.pdbx_strand_id
1 'polypeptide(L)'
;HVSHSKVSQKSEVVSEEPKAKSVRPYTVVQKPFTAAELAFWGKSGIGENILKAYRTVSLKKFSSENQERKPFSCMTSVDEPMFGYMGKQHIKVYRPCSQMRFLYAGDFGDNYCFGLEQLPAKGDLLFITGGEKDVMSLAAHGFHAICFNSETAFIPAAVIHRLSFRFKHIILLYDVVSIGLKSSAKREEELKEYGVKRLLLPLAGTKTEKDVSDYFMQGNSREDLIKLFLDYLETLYSETMSALKSCEVDFNNPPPIAQMIVSVNDVPLGTQGNLLCVTGGEGTGKSNYVAALIAGAIRPSGTDVDALG
;
A
#
# COMPACT_ATOMS: atom_id res chain seq x y z
N HIS A 1 -12.29 -59.02 20.09
CA HIS A 1 -12.39 -57.58 20.21
C HIS A 1 -11.97 -56.95 18.88
N VAL A 2 -12.97 -56.42 18.21
CA VAL A 2 -12.85 -55.81 16.86
C VAL A 2 -12.49 -54.34 17.03
N SER A 3 -11.37 -53.95 16.47
CA SER A 3 -10.99 -52.51 16.39
C SER A 3 -11.43 -51.93 15.05
N HIS A 4 -12.31 -50.97 15.12
CA HIS A 4 -12.78 -50.18 13.96
C HIS A 4 -11.73 -49.12 13.61
N SER A 5 -11.09 -49.27 12.46
CA SER A 5 -10.28 -48.22 11.83
C SER A 5 -11.23 -47.16 11.20
N LYS A 6 -11.14 -45.92 11.66
CA LYS A 6 -11.77 -44.77 11.02
C LYS A 6 -11.01 -44.39 9.76
N VAL A 7 -11.65 -44.59 8.62
CA VAL A 7 -11.19 -44.06 7.35
C VAL A 7 -11.44 -42.54 7.35
N SER A 8 -10.35 -41.76 7.27
CA SER A 8 -10.40 -40.30 7.09
C SER A 8 -10.76 -39.99 5.64
N GLN A 9 -11.94 -39.45 5.42
CA GLN A 9 -12.32 -38.87 4.14
C GLN A 9 -11.51 -37.59 3.92
N LYS A 10 -10.61 -37.60 2.93
CA LYS A 10 -10.01 -36.39 2.36
C LYS A 10 -11.12 -35.63 1.61
N SER A 11 -11.46 -34.46 2.10
CA SER A 11 -12.24 -33.48 1.35
C SER A 11 -11.40 -32.99 0.18
N GLU A 12 -11.80 -33.31 -1.03
CA GLU A 12 -11.29 -32.69 -2.25
C GLU A 12 -11.63 -31.20 -2.21
N VAL A 13 -10.60 -30.38 -2.12
CA VAL A 13 -10.73 -28.93 -2.35
C VAL A 13 -10.90 -28.76 -3.86
N VAL A 14 -12.14 -28.63 -4.30
CA VAL A 14 -12.48 -28.19 -5.65
C VAL A 14 -11.96 -26.76 -5.77
N SER A 15 -10.87 -26.59 -6.48
CA SER A 15 -10.39 -25.27 -6.90
C SER A 15 -11.42 -24.71 -7.88
N GLU A 16 -12.25 -23.76 -7.44
CA GLU A 16 -13.07 -22.98 -8.36
C GLU A 16 -12.14 -22.26 -9.34
N GLU A 17 -12.23 -22.62 -10.61
CA GLU A 17 -11.59 -21.85 -11.68
C GLU A 17 -12.06 -20.39 -11.61
N PRO A 18 -11.16 -19.40 -11.78
CA PRO A 18 -11.55 -18.01 -11.73
C PRO A 18 -12.55 -17.74 -12.87
N LYS A 19 -13.81 -17.46 -12.51
CA LYS A 19 -14.86 -17.09 -13.46
C LYS A 19 -14.35 -15.95 -14.32
N ALA A 20 -14.21 -16.18 -15.62
CA ALA A 20 -13.81 -15.15 -16.59
C ALA A 20 -14.69 -13.91 -16.38
N LYS A 21 -14.06 -12.77 -16.03
CA LYS A 21 -14.77 -11.50 -15.85
C LYS A 21 -15.45 -11.14 -17.14
N SER A 22 -16.78 -11.20 -17.19
CA SER A 22 -17.54 -10.93 -18.39
C SER A 22 -17.41 -9.46 -18.79
N VAL A 23 -16.70 -9.19 -19.86
CA VAL A 23 -16.58 -7.86 -20.45
C VAL A 23 -17.97 -7.34 -20.82
N ARG A 24 -18.30 -6.13 -20.36
CA ARG A 24 -19.58 -5.47 -20.67
C ARG A 24 -19.38 -4.55 -21.87
N PRO A 25 -20.11 -4.76 -22.98
CA PRO A 25 -20.05 -3.87 -24.12
C PRO A 25 -20.56 -2.48 -23.72
N TYR A 26 -20.03 -1.45 -24.34
CA TYR A 26 -20.51 -0.08 -24.12
C TYR A 26 -20.41 0.78 -25.38
N THR A 27 -21.23 1.79 -25.40
CA THR A 27 -21.16 2.88 -26.37
C THR A 27 -21.25 4.22 -25.66
N VAL A 28 -20.52 5.20 -26.14
CA VAL A 28 -20.53 6.56 -25.61
C VAL A 28 -20.74 7.59 -26.71
N VAL A 29 -21.48 8.62 -26.40
CA VAL A 29 -21.56 9.84 -27.20
C VAL A 29 -20.90 10.93 -26.39
N GLN A 30 -19.76 11.41 -26.85
CA GLN A 30 -19.04 12.53 -26.23
C GLN A 30 -19.65 13.86 -26.67
N LYS A 31 -19.40 14.89 -25.89
CA LYS A 31 -19.69 16.29 -26.21
C LYS A 31 -18.55 17.19 -25.72
N PRO A 32 -18.41 18.40 -26.24
CA PRO A 32 -17.54 19.40 -25.63
C PRO A 32 -17.93 19.67 -24.18
N PHE A 33 -16.94 20.00 -23.34
CA PHE A 33 -17.21 20.48 -22.00
C PHE A 33 -17.99 21.80 -22.06
N THR A 34 -19.03 21.92 -21.25
CA THR A 34 -19.72 23.19 -21.03
C THR A 34 -18.96 24.09 -20.05
N ALA A 35 -19.22 25.35 -20.05
CA ALA A 35 -18.62 26.29 -19.07
C ALA A 35 -18.92 25.86 -17.62
N ALA A 36 -20.11 25.34 -17.33
CA ALA A 36 -20.49 24.85 -16.00
C ALA A 36 -19.69 23.60 -15.61
N GLU A 37 -19.45 22.68 -16.56
CA GLU A 37 -18.63 21.50 -16.31
C GLU A 37 -17.15 21.86 -16.09
N LEU A 38 -16.61 22.81 -16.86
CA LEU A 38 -15.25 23.30 -16.61
C LEU A 38 -15.14 24.02 -15.25
N ALA A 39 -16.14 24.80 -14.88
CA ALA A 39 -16.20 25.42 -13.56
C ALA A 39 -16.30 24.38 -12.42
N PHE A 40 -17.02 23.27 -12.64
CA PHE A 40 -17.05 22.16 -11.67
C PHE A 40 -15.65 21.58 -11.43
N TRP A 41 -14.89 21.27 -12.49
CA TRP A 41 -13.53 20.75 -12.40
C TRP A 41 -12.55 21.79 -11.87
N GLY A 42 -12.73 23.05 -12.25
CA GLY A 42 -11.91 24.20 -11.83
C GLY A 42 -11.92 24.44 -10.33
N LYS A 43 -13.00 24.06 -9.60
CA LYS A 43 -13.04 24.10 -8.12
C LYS A 43 -11.91 23.31 -7.47
N SER A 44 -11.49 22.22 -8.08
CA SER A 44 -10.38 21.35 -7.61
C SER A 44 -9.06 21.66 -8.35
N GLY A 45 -8.94 22.82 -9.00
CA GLY A 45 -7.77 23.21 -9.79
C GLY A 45 -7.63 22.51 -11.14
N ILE A 46 -8.58 21.66 -11.52
CA ILE A 46 -8.47 20.81 -12.71
C ILE A 46 -8.89 21.59 -13.94
N GLY A 47 -7.93 22.01 -14.75
CA GLY A 47 -8.17 22.68 -16.03
C GLY A 47 -8.36 21.70 -17.19
N GLU A 48 -8.74 22.23 -18.35
CA GLU A 48 -9.01 21.44 -19.56
C GLU A 48 -7.78 20.68 -20.05
N ASN A 49 -6.58 21.23 -19.89
CA ASN A 49 -5.30 20.55 -20.18
C ASN A 49 -5.12 19.27 -19.37
N ILE A 50 -5.47 19.29 -18.09
CA ILE A 50 -5.40 18.10 -17.20
C ILE A 50 -6.46 17.08 -17.63
N LEU A 51 -7.71 17.51 -17.85
CA LEU A 51 -8.78 16.62 -18.33
C LEU A 51 -8.36 15.90 -19.60
N LYS A 52 -7.77 16.59 -20.56
CA LYS A 52 -7.26 16.03 -21.81
C LYS A 52 -6.09 15.05 -21.58
N ALA A 53 -5.11 15.43 -20.74
CA ALA A 53 -3.95 14.59 -20.43
C ALA A 53 -4.34 13.27 -19.77
N TYR A 54 -5.42 13.28 -18.97
CA TYR A 54 -5.96 12.11 -18.28
C TYR A 54 -7.13 11.45 -19.04
N ARG A 55 -7.33 11.79 -20.32
CA ARG A 55 -8.39 11.23 -21.18
C ARG A 55 -9.77 11.28 -20.53
N THR A 56 -10.02 12.34 -19.78
CA THR A 56 -11.33 12.61 -19.18
C THR A 56 -12.18 13.40 -20.18
N VAL A 57 -13.38 12.91 -20.44
CA VAL A 57 -14.28 13.48 -21.47
C VAL A 57 -15.64 13.81 -20.87
N SER A 58 -16.34 14.80 -21.43
CA SER A 58 -17.75 15.02 -21.14
C SER A 58 -18.61 14.13 -22.01
N LEU A 59 -19.61 13.47 -21.41
CA LEU A 59 -20.49 12.52 -22.08
C LEU A 59 -21.89 13.09 -22.26
N LYS A 60 -22.44 12.97 -23.46
CA LYS A 60 -23.87 13.21 -23.74
C LYS A 60 -24.70 11.98 -23.41
N LYS A 61 -24.20 10.79 -23.75
CA LYS A 61 -24.89 9.52 -23.54
C LYS A 61 -23.88 8.42 -23.23
N PHE A 62 -24.25 7.54 -22.33
CA PHE A 62 -23.58 6.27 -22.06
C PHE A 62 -24.60 5.15 -22.14
N SER A 63 -24.27 4.05 -22.84
CA SER A 63 -25.09 2.86 -22.93
C SER A 63 -24.25 1.63 -22.70
N SER A 64 -24.77 0.66 -21.96
CA SER A 64 -24.10 -0.60 -21.61
C SER A 64 -25.14 -1.62 -21.15
N GLU A 65 -24.67 -2.74 -20.61
CA GLU A 65 -25.48 -3.78 -19.98
C GLU A 65 -25.31 -3.75 -18.45
N ASN A 66 -26.37 -3.99 -17.72
CA ASN A 66 -26.32 -4.15 -16.26
C ASN A 66 -25.75 -5.53 -15.86
N GLN A 67 -25.77 -5.87 -14.57
CA GLN A 67 -25.29 -7.16 -14.07
C GLN A 67 -26.08 -8.35 -14.61
N GLU A 68 -27.36 -8.15 -14.92
CA GLU A 68 -28.26 -9.15 -15.50
C GLU A 68 -28.22 -9.21 -17.04
N ARG A 69 -27.25 -8.56 -17.67
CA ARG A 69 -27.11 -8.45 -19.14
C ARG A 69 -28.28 -7.71 -19.82
N LYS A 70 -29.04 -6.93 -19.08
CA LYS A 70 -30.08 -6.08 -19.63
C LYS A 70 -29.49 -4.77 -20.10
N PRO A 71 -29.81 -4.31 -21.33
CA PRO A 71 -29.33 -3.03 -21.83
C PRO A 71 -29.89 -1.87 -21.03
N PHE A 72 -29.07 -0.87 -20.77
CA PHE A 72 -29.48 0.39 -20.17
C PHE A 72 -28.73 1.55 -20.80
N SER A 73 -29.28 2.74 -20.67
CA SER A 73 -28.58 3.98 -21.08
C SER A 73 -28.84 5.10 -20.09
N CYS A 74 -27.81 5.97 -19.94
CA CYS A 74 -27.88 7.21 -19.19
C CYS A 74 -27.62 8.39 -20.14
N MET A 75 -28.30 9.48 -19.92
CA MET A 75 -28.07 10.74 -20.63
C MET A 75 -27.71 11.82 -19.61
N THR A 76 -26.82 12.71 -20.00
CA THR A 76 -26.50 13.90 -19.22
C THR A 76 -27.64 14.90 -19.27
N SER A 77 -27.82 15.67 -18.21
CA SER A 77 -28.64 16.87 -18.17
C SER A 77 -27.82 18.05 -17.63
N VAL A 78 -28.43 19.21 -17.52
CA VAL A 78 -27.77 20.40 -16.92
C VAL A 78 -27.44 20.15 -15.46
N ASP A 79 -28.34 19.47 -14.72
CA ASP A 79 -28.21 19.22 -13.28
C ASP A 79 -27.44 17.92 -12.98
N GLU A 80 -27.36 17.01 -13.95
CA GLU A 80 -26.64 15.73 -13.82
C GLU A 80 -25.56 15.59 -14.90
N PRO A 81 -24.43 16.28 -14.76
CA PRO A 81 -23.30 16.11 -15.67
C PRO A 81 -22.73 14.70 -15.58
N MET A 82 -22.18 14.23 -16.69
CA MET A 82 -21.61 12.90 -16.80
C MET A 82 -20.25 12.96 -17.49
N PHE A 83 -19.24 12.37 -16.85
CA PHE A 83 -17.87 12.37 -17.33
C PHE A 83 -17.38 10.92 -17.52
N GLY A 84 -16.48 10.72 -18.47
CA GLY A 84 -15.86 9.40 -18.71
C GLY A 84 -14.37 9.46 -18.54
N TYR A 85 -13.82 8.61 -17.65
CA TYR A 85 -12.39 8.31 -17.60
C TYR A 85 -12.12 7.20 -18.61
N MET A 86 -11.52 7.57 -19.74
CA MET A 86 -11.34 6.67 -20.88
C MET A 86 -10.06 5.86 -20.73
N GLY A 87 -10.19 4.55 -20.54
CA GLY A 87 -9.09 3.59 -20.69
C GLY A 87 -8.93 3.09 -22.11
N LYS A 88 -8.01 2.14 -22.33
CA LYS A 88 -7.79 1.52 -23.66
C LYS A 88 -8.99 0.69 -24.11
N GLN A 89 -9.55 -0.10 -23.21
CA GLN A 89 -10.65 -1.04 -23.49
C GLN A 89 -11.79 -0.93 -22.48
N HIS A 90 -11.78 0.10 -21.64
CA HIS A 90 -12.79 0.33 -20.60
C HIS A 90 -13.12 1.80 -20.46
N ILE A 91 -14.23 2.03 -19.78
CA ILE A 91 -14.64 3.36 -19.31
C ILE A 91 -15.14 3.27 -17.87
N LYS A 92 -14.68 4.18 -17.03
CA LYS A 92 -15.31 4.47 -15.74
C LYS A 92 -16.08 5.78 -15.89
N VAL A 93 -17.39 5.71 -15.76
CA VAL A 93 -18.26 6.90 -15.87
C VAL A 93 -18.47 7.49 -14.50
N TYR A 94 -18.23 8.80 -14.38
CA TYR A 94 -18.43 9.58 -13.17
C TYR A 94 -19.65 10.50 -13.28
N ARG A 95 -20.58 10.37 -12.35
CA ARG A 95 -21.83 11.12 -12.26
C ARG A 95 -21.90 11.80 -10.89
N PRO A 96 -21.31 12.99 -10.71
CA PRO A 96 -21.13 13.60 -9.40
C PRO A 96 -22.43 13.86 -8.62
N CYS A 97 -23.53 14.16 -9.34
CA CYS A 97 -24.83 14.52 -8.75
C CYS A 97 -25.81 13.35 -8.64
N SER A 98 -25.44 12.15 -9.15
CA SER A 98 -26.31 10.97 -9.12
C SER A 98 -26.09 10.11 -7.86
N GLN A 99 -27.12 9.41 -7.40
CA GLN A 99 -26.98 8.41 -6.33
C GLN A 99 -25.98 7.31 -6.71
N MET A 100 -26.04 6.83 -7.94
CA MET A 100 -25.04 5.91 -8.50
C MET A 100 -23.96 6.72 -9.19
N ARG A 101 -22.95 7.13 -8.41
CA ARG A 101 -21.89 8.03 -8.86
C ARG A 101 -20.96 7.42 -9.90
N PHE A 102 -20.78 6.11 -9.92
CA PHE A 102 -19.85 5.44 -10.82
C PHE A 102 -20.50 4.28 -11.57
N LEU A 103 -20.25 4.24 -12.89
CA LEU A 103 -20.62 3.12 -13.74
C LEU A 103 -19.34 2.60 -14.42
N TYR A 104 -19.33 1.31 -14.72
CA TYR A 104 -18.16 0.61 -15.23
C TYR A 104 -18.54 -0.23 -16.44
N ALA A 105 -17.79 -0.13 -17.53
CA ALA A 105 -17.99 -0.96 -18.69
C ALA A 105 -16.68 -1.18 -19.48
N GLY A 106 -16.64 -2.21 -20.29
CA GLY A 106 -15.44 -2.66 -20.98
C GLY A 106 -14.57 -3.58 -20.12
N ASP A 107 -13.33 -3.77 -20.51
CA ASP A 107 -12.35 -4.61 -19.84
C ASP A 107 -11.41 -3.77 -18.98
N PHE A 108 -11.56 -3.85 -17.67
CA PHE A 108 -10.68 -3.19 -16.71
C PHE A 108 -9.36 -3.96 -16.47
N GLY A 109 -9.26 -5.20 -16.96
CA GLY A 109 -8.15 -6.07 -16.63
C GLY A 109 -8.06 -6.33 -15.12
N ASP A 110 -6.94 -6.91 -14.68
CA ASP A 110 -6.71 -7.21 -13.26
C ASP A 110 -6.05 -6.05 -12.49
N ASN A 111 -5.47 -5.08 -13.20
CA ASN A 111 -4.61 -4.04 -12.64
C ASN A 111 -5.04 -2.63 -13.07
N TYR A 112 -6.33 -2.28 -12.85
CA TYR A 112 -6.74 -0.90 -13.07
C TYR A 112 -5.91 0.05 -12.22
N CYS A 113 -5.20 0.97 -12.88
CA CYS A 113 -4.41 2.01 -12.24
C CYS A 113 -4.51 3.28 -13.09
N PHE A 114 -5.23 4.27 -12.59
CA PHE A 114 -5.38 5.57 -13.22
C PHE A 114 -4.20 6.47 -12.89
N GLY A 115 -3.71 7.23 -13.86
CA GLY A 115 -2.57 8.11 -13.71
C GLY A 115 -1.21 7.47 -13.97
N LEU A 116 -1.13 6.16 -14.16
CA LEU A 116 0.15 5.45 -14.34
C LEU A 116 0.88 5.87 -15.64
N GLU A 117 0.15 6.12 -16.71
CA GLU A 117 0.71 6.53 -18.01
C GLU A 117 1.27 7.97 -17.98
N GLN A 118 0.83 8.81 -17.04
CA GLN A 118 1.25 10.20 -16.87
C GLN A 118 2.49 10.37 -15.99
N LEU A 119 2.93 9.29 -15.34
CA LEU A 119 4.08 9.36 -14.45
C LEU A 119 5.41 9.52 -15.20
N PRO A 120 6.33 10.38 -14.72
CA PRO A 120 7.68 10.47 -15.27
C PRO A 120 8.48 9.19 -15.01
N ALA A 121 9.60 9.02 -15.69
CA ALA A 121 10.48 7.87 -15.49
C ALA A 121 11.04 7.81 -14.06
N LYS A 122 11.30 8.97 -13.41
CA LYS A 122 11.77 9.10 -12.02
C LYS A 122 11.14 10.33 -11.37
N GLY A 123 11.01 10.32 -10.05
CA GLY A 123 10.51 11.43 -9.26
C GLY A 123 10.84 11.28 -7.78
N ASP A 124 10.65 12.34 -7.01
CA ASP A 124 10.88 12.30 -5.56
C ASP A 124 9.66 11.78 -4.81
N LEU A 125 8.46 12.18 -5.20
CA LEU A 125 7.23 11.93 -4.47
C LEU A 125 6.13 11.43 -5.40
N LEU A 126 5.48 10.34 -5.02
CA LEU A 126 4.29 9.78 -5.65
C LEU A 126 3.18 9.65 -4.62
N PHE A 127 2.01 10.17 -4.91
CA PHE A 127 0.82 9.95 -4.12
C PHE A 127 -0.03 8.80 -4.68
N ILE A 128 -0.63 8.02 -3.80
CA ILE A 128 -1.67 7.03 -4.12
C ILE A 128 -2.95 7.51 -3.44
N THR A 129 -3.98 7.84 -4.23
CA THR A 129 -5.24 8.42 -3.73
C THR A 129 -6.41 7.46 -3.85
N GLY A 130 -7.57 7.86 -3.31
CA GLY A 130 -8.81 7.11 -3.35
C GLY A 130 -9.56 7.15 -4.68
N GLY A 131 -9.31 8.17 -5.52
CA GLY A 131 -10.09 8.39 -6.74
C GLY A 131 -9.42 9.22 -7.82
N GLU A 132 -9.97 9.15 -9.03
CA GLU A 132 -9.43 9.79 -10.23
C GLU A 132 -9.45 11.32 -10.15
N LYS A 133 -10.48 11.91 -9.50
CA LYS A 133 -10.57 13.35 -9.28
C LYS A 133 -9.35 13.85 -8.50
N ASP A 134 -8.97 13.12 -7.45
CA ASP A 134 -7.85 13.49 -6.58
C ASP A 134 -6.50 13.37 -7.30
N VAL A 135 -6.34 12.34 -8.14
CA VAL A 135 -5.16 12.21 -9.02
C VAL A 135 -5.02 13.43 -9.92
N MET A 136 -6.10 13.84 -10.56
CA MET A 136 -6.09 15.00 -11.46
C MET A 136 -5.91 16.32 -10.70
N SER A 137 -6.49 16.45 -9.51
CA SER A 137 -6.29 17.62 -8.65
C SER A 137 -4.83 17.77 -8.22
N LEU A 138 -4.19 16.65 -7.78
CA LEU A 138 -2.76 16.65 -7.48
C LEU A 138 -1.90 17.00 -8.70
N ALA A 139 -2.24 16.44 -9.87
CA ALA A 139 -1.54 16.75 -11.11
C ALA A 139 -1.66 18.23 -11.50
N ALA A 140 -2.83 18.85 -11.28
CA ALA A 140 -3.06 20.28 -11.49
C ALA A 140 -2.17 21.15 -10.59
N HIS A 141 -1.81 20.66 -9.40
CA HIS A 141 -0.91 21.31 -8.46
C HIS A 141 0.56 20.84 -8.61
N GLY A 142 0.89 20.14 -9.72
CA GLY A 142 2.26 19.74 -10.05
C GLY A 142 2.82 18.55 -9.26
N PHE A 143 1.95 17.69 -8.72
CA PHE A 143 2.33 16.44 -8.09
C PHE A 143 2.09 15.23 -8.99
N HIS A 144 2.81 14.16 -8.73
CA HIS A 144 2.57 12.87 -9.35
C HIS A 144 1.65 12.03 -8.49
N ALA A 145 0.60 11.49 -9.10
CA ALA A 145 -0.36 10.68 -8.37
C ALA A 145 -0.94 9.57 -9.24
N ILE A 146 -1.37 8.49 -8.57
CA ILE A 146 -2.14 7.40 -9.16
C ILE A 146 -3.30 7.04 -8.23
N CYS A 147 -4.30 6.35 -8.76
CA CYS A 147 -5.27 5.65 -7.92
C CYS A 147 -5.62 4.28 -8.53
N PHE A 148 -6.10 3.40 -7.66
CA PHE A 148 -6.75 2.16 -8.05
C PHE A 148 -8.26 2.35 -8.09
N ASN A 149 -9.02 1.28 -8.30
CA ASN A 149 -10.47 1.41 -8.53
C ASN A 149 -11.24 2.06 -7.36
N SER A 150 -10.75 1.90 -6.14
CA SER A 150 -11.26 2.53 -4.91
C SER A 150 -10.22 2.41 -3.79
N GLU A 151 -10.42 3.12 -2.67
CA GLU A 151 -9.57 3.00 -1.47
C GLU A 151 -9.51 1.58 -0.89
N THR A 152 -10.57 0.81 -1.06
CA THR A 152 -10.64 -0.59 -0.60
C THR A 152 -10.11 -1.58 -1.62
N ALA A 153 -9.83 -1.14 -2.85
CA ALA A 153 -9.32 -2.00 -3.91
C ALA A 153 -7.96 -2.60 -3.55
N PHE A 154 -7.72 -3.81 -4.02
CA PHE A 154 -6.41 -4.44 -3.91
C PHE A 154 -5.36 -3.63 -4.69
N ILE A 155 -4.21 -3.41 -4.06
CA ILE A 155 -3.04 -2.79 -4.69
C ILE A 155 -2.05 -3.90 -5.07
N PRO A 156 -1.79 -4.13 -6.36
CA PRO A 156 -0.84 -5.17 -6.77
C PRO A 156 0.59 -4.81 -6.33
N ALA A 157 1.19 -5.64 -5.48
CA ALA A 157 2.55 -5.45 -4.98
C ALA A 157 3.58 -5.28 -6.10
N ALA A 158 3.42 -6.01 -7.22
CA ALA A 158 4.30 -5.88 -8.38
C ALA A 158 4.26 -4.49 -9.05
N VAL A 159 3.15 -3.76 -8.95
CA VAL A 159 3.07 -2.36 -9.42
C VAL A 159 3.86 -1.46 -8.50
N ILE A 160 3.65 -1.60 -7.18
CA ILE A 160 4.35 -0.79 -6.17
C ILE A 160 5.85 -1.07 -6.18
N HIS A 161 6.26 -2.32 -6.27
CA HIS A 161 7.67 -2.70 -6.41
C HIS A 161 8.35 -2.00 -7.59
N ARG A 162 7.71 -1.94 -8.76
CA ARG A 162 8.26 -1.20 -9.92
C ARG A 162 8.30 0.31 -9.67
N LEU A 163 7.33 0.86 -8.96
CA LEU A 163 7.25 2.29 -8.64
C LEU A 163 8.27 2.69 -7.58
N SER A 164 8.64 1.81 -6.64
CA SER A 164 9.65 2.08 -5.62
C SER A 164 11.08 2.28 -6.19
N PHE A 165 11.35 1.79 -7.40
CA PHE A 165 12.59 2.12 -8.13
C PHE A 165 12.54 3.46 -8.88
N ARG A 166 11.34 4.04 -9.01
CA ARG A 166 11.12 5.29 -9.76
C ARG A 166 10.94 6.50 -8.84
N PHE A 167 10.39 6.29 -7.66
CA PHE A 167 10.05 7.34 -6.71
C PHE A 167 10.72 7.08 -5.36
N LYS A 168 11.30 8.14 -4.76
CA LYS A 168 11.93 8.04 -3.44
C LYS A 168 10.91 7.83 -2.33
N HIS A 169 9.75 8.48 -2.44
CA HIS A 169 8.67 8.40 -1.47
C HIS A 169 7.38 8.04 -2.18
N ILE A 170 6.69 7.01 -1.69
CA ILE A 170 5.35 6.62 -2.12
C ILE A 170 4.43 6.77 -0.94
N ILE A 171 3.45 7.67 -1.05
CA ILE A 171 2.59 8.10 0.05
C ILE A 171 1.13 7.82 -0.27
N LEU A 172 0.47 7.06 0.60
CA LEU A 172 -0.98 6.90 0.60
C LEU A 172 -1.63 8.19 1.11
N LEU A 173 -2.48 8.78 0.30
CA LEU A 173 -3.21 10.01 0.60
C LEU A 173 -4.71 9.76 0.36
N TYR A 174 -5.32 9.02 1.30
CA TYR A 174 -6.73 8.62 1.24
C TYR A 174 -7.62 9.59 2.01
N ASP A 175 -8.93 9.45 1.81
CA ASP A 175 -9.93 10.24 2.53
C ASP A 175 -9.72 10.12 4.06
N VAL A 176 -9.87 11.20 4.79
CA VAL A 176 -9.75 11.21 6.27
C VAL A 176 -11.03 10.75 7.00
N VAL A 177 -11.94 10.09 6.28
CA VAL A 177 -13.10 9.41 6.87
C VAL A 177 -12.74 8.00 7.34
N SER A 178 -13.58 7.40 8.18
CA SER A 178 -13.28 6.12 8.84
C SER A 178 -12.88 4.98 7.87
N ILE A 179 -13.49 4.92 6.68
CA ILE A 179 -13.16 3.92 5.65
C ILE A 179 -11.77 4.18 5.07
N GLY A 180 -11.47 5.41 4.68
CA GLY A 180 -10.16 5.80 4.13
C GLY A 180 -9.04 5.63 5.15
N LEU A 181 -9.25 6.01 6.42
CA LEU A 181 -8.29 5.82 7.50
C LEU A 181 -7.95 4.34 7.74
N LYS A 182 -8.97 3.46 7.77
CA LYS A 182 -8.77 2.00 7.93
C LYS A 182 -8.09 1.40 6.71
N SER A 183 -8.51 1.81 5.52
CA SER A 183 -7.95 1.31 4.26
C SER A 183 -6.48 1.72 4.10
N SER A 184 -6.14 2.99 4.36
CA SER A 184 -4.77 3.48 4.28
C SER A 184 -3.84 2.79 5.28
N ALA A 185 -4.30 2.58 6.54
CA ALA A 185 -3.53 1.86 7.55
C ALA A 185 -3.26 0.40 7.14
N LYS A 186 -4.27 -0.28 6.61
CA LYS A 186 -4.13 -1.64 6.10
C LYS A 186 -3.15 -1.71 4.93
N ARG A 187 -3.24 -0.79 3.96
CA ARG A 187 -2.34 -0.76 2.80
C ARG A 187 -0.92 -0.38 3.16
N GLU A 188 -0.71 0.52 4.10
CA GLU A 188 0.61 0.83 4.64
C GLU A 188 1.30 -0.41 5.22
N GLU A 189 0.59 -1.19 6.03
CA GLU A 189 1.13 -2.43 6.59
C GLU A 189 1.41 -3.49 5.51
N GLU A 190 0.49 -3.68 4.55
CA GLU A 190 0.67 -4.64 3.46
C GLU A 190 1.83 -4.29 2.52
N LEU A 191 2.17 -3.00 2.39
CA LEU A 191 3.15 -2.49 1.44
C LEU A 191 4.41 -1.92 2.11
N LYS A 192 4.58 -2.16 3.41
CA LYS A 192 5.68 -1.60 4.21
C LYS A 192 7.06 -1.97 3.69
N GLU A 193 7.23 -3.16 3.12
CA GLU A 193 8.50 -3.61 2.54
C GLU A 193 8.96 -2.78 1.34
N TYR A 194 8.03 -2.07 0.68
CA TYR A 194 8.32 -1.15 -0.43
C TYR A 194 8.48 0.30 0.04
N GLY A 195 8.51 0.55 1.34
CA GLY A 195 8.66 1.88 1.92
C GLY A 195 7.42 2.78 1.77
N VAL A 196 6.25 2.19 1.45
CA VAL A 196 4.99 2.95 1.37
C VAL A 196 4.58 3.44 2.75
N LYS A 197 4.24 4.72 2.85
CA LYS A 197 3.78 5.39 4.06
C LYS A 197 2.44 6.08 3.80
N ARG A 198 1.74 6.47 4.84
CA ARG A 198 0.51 7.25 4.73
C ARG A 198 0.69 8.64 5.31
N LEU A 199 0.10 9.62 4.64
CA LEU A 199 -0.02 10.99 5.13
C LEU A 199 -1.49 11.31 5.36
N LEU A 200 -1.82 11.86 6.52
CA LEU A 200 -3.15 12.28 6.87
C LEU A 200 -3.29 13.79 6.67
N LEU A 201 -4.28 14.19 5.90
CA LEU A 201 -4.58 15.61 5.70
C LEU A 201 -5.25 16.18 6.96
N PRO A 202 -4.96 17.44 7.33
CA PRO A 202 -5.59 18.11 8.47
C PRO A 202 -7.01 18.59 8.13
N LEU A 203 -7.89 17.64 7.81
CA LEU A 203 -9.29 17.89 7.42
C LEU A 203 -10.25 17.32 8.47
N ALA A 204 -11.45 17.87 8.54
CA ALA A 204 -12.45 17.49 9.56
C ALA A 204 -13.09 16.09 9.32
N GLY A 205 -12.88 15.46 8.16
CA GLY A 205 -13.48 14.17 7.83
C GLY A 205 -14.98 14.22 7.55
N THR A 206 -15.48 15.35 7.11
CA THR A 206 -16.88 15.55 6.72
C THR A 206 -17.09 15.20 5.23
N LYS A 207 -18.34 15.31 4.74
CA LYS A 207 -18.62 15.06 3.32
C LYS A 207 -17.92 16.05 2.36
N THR A 208 -17.59 17.23 2.84
CA THR A 208 -17.00 18.35 2.07
C THR A 208 -15.56 18.63 2.45
N GLU A 209 -14.99 17.89 3.39
CA GLU A 209 -13.65 18.11 3.93
C GLU A 209 -13.00 16.76 4.25
N LYS A 210 -12.68 15.97 3.22
CA LYS A 210 -12.24 14.59 3.42
C LYS A 210 -11.08 14.16 2.53
N ASP A 211 -10.96 14.71 1.33
CA ASP A 211 -9.98 14.28 0.34
C ASP A 211 -9.03 15.45 -0.06
N VAL A 212 -8.02 15.16 -0.85
CA VAL A 212 -7.03 16.16 -1.27
C VAL A 212 -7.63 17.21 -2.20
N SER A 213 -8.67 16.88 -2.95
CA SER A 213 -9.38 17.87 -3.74
C SER A 213 -10.09 18.88 -2.86
N ASP A 214 -10.69 18.42 -1.75
CA ASP A 214 -11.31 19.29 -0.75
C ASP A 214 -10.25 20.16 -0.04
N TYR A 215 -9.06 19.59 0.25
CA TYR A 215 -7.94 20.32 0.84
C TYR A 215 -7.53 21.54 -0.02
N PHE A 216 -7.40 21.35 -1.33
CA PHE A 216 -7.11 22.46 -2.25
C PHE A 216 -8.29 23.42 -2.42
N MET A 217 -9.53 22.92 -2.38
CA MET A 217 -10.73 23.77 -2.43
C MET A 217 -10.87 24.70 -1.22
N GLN A 218 -10.27 24.38 -0.08
CA GLN A 218 -10.18 25.25 1.09
C GLN A 218 -9.14 26.37 0.96
N GLY A 219 -8.43 26.44 -0.18
CA GLY A 219 -7.44 27.48 -0.47
C GLY A 219 -6.02 27.10 -0.07
N ASN A 220 -5.78 25.85 0.37
CA ASN A 220 -4.43 25.39 0.61
C ASN A 220 -3.67 25.29 -0.72
N SER A 221 -2.40 25.65 -0.68
CA SER A 221 -1.53 25.67 -1.85
C SER A 221 -0.75 24.38 -2.02
N ARG A 222 0.01 24.32 -3.13
CA ARG A 222 1.02 23.29 -3.36
C ARG A 222 2.09 23.30 -2.25
N GLU A 223 2.51 24.47 -1.85
CA GLU A 223 3.53 24.73 -0.84
C GLU A 223 3.08 24.23 0.54
N ASP A 224 1.79 24.38 0.87
CA ASP A 224 1.23 23.85 2.12
C ASP A 224 1.27 22.32 2.17
N LEU A 225 0.94 21.64 1.06
CA LEU A 225 1.04 20.17 0.99
C LEU A 225 2.50 19.71 1.05
N ILE A 226 3.43 20.41 0.41
CA ILE A 226 4.87 20.11 0.52
C ILE A 226 5.33 20.28 1.96
N LYS A 227 4.96 21.36 2.63
CA LYS A 227 5.29 21.59 4.03
C LYS A 227 4.77 20.47 4.93
N LEU A 228 3.50 20.11 4.77
CA LEU A 228 2.89 19.01 5.52
C LEU A 228 3.66 17.69 5.31
N PHE A 229 4.10 17.41 4.08
CA PHE A 229 4.91 16.23 3.78
C PHE A 229 6.31 16.30 4.41
N LEU A 230 6.96 17.46 4.40
CA LEU A 230 8.27 17.65 5.02
C LEU A 230 8.21 17.51 6.55
N ASP A 231 7.21 18.12 7.19
CA ASP A 231 6.96 17.99 8.63
C ASP A 231 6.72 16.52 9.03
N TYR A 232 6.00 15.78 8.18
CA TYR A 232 5.81 14.34 8.36
C TYR A 232 7.13 13.56 8.26
N LEU A 233 7.98 13.86 7.27
CA LEU A 233 9.30 13.24 7.13
C LEU A 233 10.19 13.55 8.33
N GLU A 234 10.20 14.78 8.81
CA GLU A 234 10.98 15.18 9.99
C GLU A 234 10.57 14.37 11.22
N THR A 235 9.25 14.19 11.45
CA THR A 235 8.73 13.32 12.51
C THR A 235 9.24 11.89 12.37
N LEU A 236 9.16 11.31 11.17
CA LEU A 236 9.61 9.95 10.89
C LEU A 236 11.13 9.78 11.11
N TYR A 237 11.94 10.77 10.69
CA TYR A 237 13.38 10.78 10.93
C TYR A 237 13.71 10.92 12.42
N SER A 238 12.99 11.77 13.16
CA SER A 238 13.17 11.95 14.59
C SER A 238 12.92 10.66 15.37
N GLU A 239 11.84 9.93 15.04
CA GLU A 239 11.54 8.61 15.63
C GLU A 239 12.64 7.60 15.33
N THR A 240 13.10 7.54 14.07
CA THR A 240 14.18 6.64 13.64
C THR A 240 15.50 6.97 14.36
N MET A 241 15.87 8.24 14.46
CA MET A 241 17.07 8.68 15.16
C MET A 241 16.98 8.42 16.67
N SER A 242 15.81 8.57 17.27
CA SER A 242 15.59 8.22 18.68
C SER A 242 15.77 6.71 18.91
N ALA A 243 15.23 5.87 18.03
CA ALA A 243 15.42 4.42 18.08
C ALA A 243 16.89 4.03 17.93
N LEU A 244 17.62 4.65 16.97
CA LEU A 244 19.07 4.42 16.80
C LEU A 244 19.87 4.85 18.01
N LYS A 245 19.57 6.00 18.63
CA LYS A 245 20.22 6.45 19.87
C LYS A 245 20.02 5.49 21.03
N SER A 246 18.87 4.83 21.10
CA SER A 246 18.62 3.81 22.15
C SER A 246 19.49 2.56 21.99
N CYS A 247 20.05 2.34 20.79
CA CYS A 247 20.98 1.25 20.50
C CYS A 247 22.46 1.69 20.55
N GLU A 248 22.73 2.98 20.85
CA GLU A 248 24.09 3.51 20.95
C GLU A 248 24.81 2.89 22.14
N VAL A 249 26.00 2.37 21.91
CA VAL A 249 26.87 1.85 22.98
C VAL A 249 27.63 3.02 23.59
N ASP A 250 27.29 3.41 24.80
CA ASP A 250 28.04 4.40 25.57
C ASP A 250 29.27 3.70 26.20
N PHE A 251 30.45 4.04 25.71
CA PHE A 251 31.71 3.49 26.24
C PHE A 251 32.00 3.93 27.70
N ASN A 252 31.39 5.03 28.17
CA ASN A 252 31.52 5.45 29.55
C ASN A 252 30.52 4.71 30.48
N ASN A 253 29.50 4.11 29.90
CA ASN A 253 28.50 3.31 30.62
C ASN A 253 28.20 2.03 29.81
N PRO A 254 29.17 1.14 29.68
CA PRO A 254 29.06 -0.05 28.88
C PRO A 254 27.88 -0.93 29.36
N PRO A 255 27.22 -1.65 28.44
CA PRO A 255 26.18 -2.58 28.82
C PRO A 255 26.71 -3.58 29.88
N PRO A 256 25.85 -4.07 30.77
CA PRO A 256 26.28 -5.04 31.78
C PRO A 256 26.94 -6.24 31.10
N ILE A 257 28.07 -6.66 31.65
CA ILE A 257 28.80 -7.84 31.14
C ILE A 257 27.84 -9.02 31.21
N ALA A 258 27.60 -9.64 30.06
CA ALA A 258 26.72 -10.81 29.99
C ALA A 258 27.30 -11.92 30.89
N GLN A 259 26.45 -12.52 31.73
CA GLN A 259 26.87 -13.59 32.64
C GLN A 259 27.43 -14.76 31.83
N MET A 260 28.67 -15.15 32.16
CA MET A 260 29.29 -16.33 31.58
C MET A 260 28.61 -17.57 32.14
N ILE A 261 28.22 -18.46 31.25
CA ILE A 261 27.54 -19.72 31.60
C ILE A 261 28.34 -20.98 31.20
N VAL A 262 29.27 -20.81 30.27
CA VAL A 262 30.12 -21.93 29.78
C VAL A 262 31.54 -21.44 29.61
N SER A 263 32.50 -22.14 30.24
CA SER A 263 33.94 -21.97 30.02
C SER A 263 34.60 -23.34 29.86
N VAL A 264 35.74 -23.37 29.17
CA VAL A 264 36.59 -24.55 29.05
C VAL A 264 38.01 -24.10 29.35
N ASN A 265 38.66 -24.74 30.35
CA ASN A 265 39.97 -24.34 30.86
C ASN A 265 40.09 -22.84 31.13
N ASP A 266 39.12 -22.30 31.84
CA ASP A 266 38.98 -20.86 32.17
C ASP A 266 38.81 -19.92 30.98
N VAL A 267 38.70 -20.47 29.75
CA VAL A 267 38.42 -19.68 28.56
C VAL A 267 36.89 -19.54 28.40
N PRO A 268 36.35 -18.34 28.43
CA PRO A 268 34.92 -18.13 28.24
C PRO A 268 34.49 -18.52 26.84
N LEU A 269 33.47 -19.38 26.72
CA LEU A 269 32.92 -19.83 25.45
C LEU A 269 31.49 -19.32 25.21
N GLY A 270 30.69 -19.20 26.25
CA GLY A 270 29.29 -18.82 26.09
C GLY A 270 28.77 -17.98 27.25
N THR A 271 27.95 -16.99 26.92
CA THR A 271 27.27 -16.10 27.86
C THR A 271 25.78 -16.27 27.76
N GLN A 272 25.07 -15.93 28.82
CA GLN A 272 23.62 -16.01 28.88
C GLN A 272 22.97 -15.18 27.74
N GLY A 273 22.04 -15.77 27.00
CA GLY A 273 21.32 -15.12 25.91
C GLY A 273 22.07 -15.08 24.58
N ASN A 274 23.29 -15.58 24.48
CA ASN A 274 24.07 -15.63 23.25
C ASN A 274 24.04 -17.00 22.59
N LEU A 275 24.32 -17.05 21.30
CA LEU A 275 24.42 -18.28 20.51
C LEU A 275 25.88 -18.68 20.39
N LEU A 276 26.20 -19.92 20.82
CA LEU A 276 27.50 -20.55 20.58
C LEU A 276 27.43 -21.46 19.37
N CYS A 277 28.31 -21.25 18.40
CA CYS A 277 28.39 -22.08 17.21
C CYS A 277 29.72 -22.86 17.17
N VAL A 278 29.63 -24.19 17.05
CA VAL A 278 30.78 -25.06 16.92
C VAL A 278 30.93 -25.51 15.46
N THR A 279 32.02 -25.10 14.80
CA THR A 279 32.28 -25.39 13.40
C THR A 279 33.47 -26.38 13.26
N GLY A 280 33.49 -27.13 12.18
CA GLY A 280 34.57 -28.07 11.85
C GLY A 280 34.17 -29.00 10.72
N GLY A 281 35.14 -29.68 10.11
CA GLY A 281 34.93 -30.66 9.04
C GLY A 281 34.09 -31.87 9.49
N GLU A 282 33.72 -32.71 8.54
CA GLU A 282 33.05 -33.98 8.84
C GLU A 282 33.98 -34.90 9.65
N GLY A 283 33.44 -35.64 10.62
CA GLY A 283 34.22 -36.60 11.45
C GLY A 283 35.11 -35.95 12.54
N THR A 284 35.12 -34.62 12.72
CA THR A 284 35.98 -33.93 13.69
C THR A 284 35.48 -33.94 15.15
N GLY A 285 34.46 -34.74 15.46
CA GLY A 285 33.99 -34.91 16.85
C GLY A 285 33.11 -33.75 17.39
N LYS A 286 32.58 -32.87 16.53
CA LYS A 286 31.71 -31.72 16.95
C LYS A 286 30.59 -32.15 17.89
N SER A 287 29.87 -33.21 17.58
CA SER A 287 28.77 -33.71 18.40
C SER A 287 29.21 -34.17 19.78
N ASN A 288 30.38 -34.81 19.88
CA ASN A 288 30.97 -35.25 21.15
C ASN A 288 31.39 -34.04 21.98
N TYR A 289 31.96 -33.00 21.36
CA TYR A 289 32.35 -31.76 22.03
C TYR A 289 31.10 -31.01 22.59
N VAL A 290 30.06 -30.90 21.78
CA VAL A 290 28.78 -30.26 22.23
C VAL A 290 28.14 -31.09 23.35
N ALA A 291 28.16 -32.42 23.27
CA ALA A 291 27.65 -33.29 24.33
C ALA A 291 28.42 -33.14 25.63
N ALA A 292 29.75 -33.00 25.56
CA ALA A 292 30.60 -32.75 26.72
C ALA A 292 30.33 -31.39 27.36
N LEU A 293 30.16 -30.31 26.56
CA LEU A 293 29.77 -28.99 27.04
C LEU A 293 28.44 -29.04 27.79
N ILE A 294 27.44 -29.70 27.22
CA ILE A 294 26.10 -29.84 27.85
C ILE A 294 26.23 -30.65 29.16
N ALA A 295 26.95 -31.76 29.14
CA ALA A 295 27.15 -32.61 30.33
C ALA A 295 27.84 -31.85 31.45
N GLY A 296 28.87 -31.03 31.14
CA GLY A 296 29.54 -30.17 32.10
C GLY A 296 28.62 -29.08 32.67
N ALA A 297 27.80 -28.42 31.82
CA ALA A 297 26.91 -27.34 32.22
C ALA A 297 25.77 -27.77 33.16
N ILE A 298 25.33 -29.04 33.11
CA ILE A 298 24.20 -29.56 33.93
C ILE A 298 24.68 -30.28 35.21
N ARG A 299 25.97 -30.41 35.47
CA ARG A 299 26.47 -31.01 36.71
C ARG A 299 26.24 -30.05 37.90
N PRO A 300 25.84 -30.54 39.08
CA PRO A 300 25.62 -29.68 40.24
C PRO A 300 26.87 -28.94 40.76
N SER A 301 28.05 -29.46 40.49
CA SER A 301 29.36 -28.85 40.76
C SER A 301 29.94 -28.04 39.64
N GLY A 302 29.30 -27.94 38.61
CA GLY A 302 29.08 -27.15 37.42
C GLY A 302 30.24 -26.61 36.63
N THR A 303 31.46 -26.70 37.02
CA THR A 303 32.46 -25.82 36.44
C THR A 303 33.52 -26.47 35.57
N ASP A 304 33.74 -27.75 35.65
CA ASP A 304 34.82 -28.37 34.89
C ASP A 304 34.30 -29.41 33.89
N VAL A 305 34.62 -29.19 32.60
CA VAL A 305 34.36 -30.16 31.54
C VAL A 305 35.62 -30.99 31.33
N ASP A 306 35.89 -31.91 32.24
CA ASP A 306 36.96 -32.90 32.11
C ASP A 306 36.58 -34.10 31.22
N ALA A 307 35.45 -34.01 30.55
CA ALA A 307 34.89 -35.12 29.78
C ALA A 307 35.63 -35.41 28.44
N LEU A 308 36.65 -34.63 28.13
CA LEU A 308 37.45 -34.78 26.90
C LEU A 308 38.92 -35.13 27.20
N GLY A 309 39.21 -35.61 28.45
CA GLY A 309 40.52 -36.02 28.90
C GLY A 309 41.34 -36.91 27.99
#